data_edfaa22740c286bcf926b2be6fa0a5e9
#
_entry.id   edfaa22740c286bcf926b2be6fa0a5e9
#
_cell.length_a   1.000
_cell.length_b   1.000
_cell.length_c   1.000
_cell.angle_alpha   90.00
_cell.angle_beta   90.00
_cell.angle_gamma   90.00
#
_symmetry.space_group_name_H-M   'P 1'
#
loop_
_entity.id
_entity.type
_entity.pdbx_description
1 polymer ?
#
loop_
_entity_poly.entity_id
_entity_poly.type
_entity_poly.pdbx_seq_one_letter_code
_entity_poly.pdbx_strand_id
1 'polypeptide(L)'
;MIGVHAKTGKVLWTHPHGEGSQANVPTPVFDDGYVFWAVGYGRGAICIQLEVDPQTGKISTKELWKEEPRGKNVLMNCQTGGYVLHDRFVYGTNGYEGWTCLEMKTGKPNQCFSPQ
;
A
#
# COMPACT_ATOMS: atom_id res chain seq x y z
N MET A 1 6.31 6.34 3.78
CA MET A 1 5.06 7.13 3.56
C MET A 1 4.97 8.27 4.56
N ILE A 2 4.24 9.30 4.22
CA ILE A 2 4.03 10.49 5.05
C ILE A 2 2.58 10.98 4.87
N GLY A 3 1.91 11.30 5.97
CA GLY A 3 0.61 11.94 5.96
C GLY A 3 0.75 13.40 6.40
N VAL A 4 0.11 14.31 5.65
CA VAL A 4 0.17 15.75 5.90
C VAL A 4 -1.22 16.35 5.98
N HIS A 5 -1.36 17.40 6.77
CA HIS A 5 -2.59 18.16 6.85
C HIS A 5 -2.78 18.97 5.55
N ALA A 6 -3.90 18.75 4.86
CA ALA A 6 -4.13 19.24 3.50
C ALA A 6 -4.04 20.76 3.36
N LYS A 7 -4.45 21.53 4.38
CA LYS A 7 -4.44 22.99 4.34
C LYS A 7 -3.11 23.61 4.77
N THR A 8 -2.37 22.96 5.68
CA THR A 8 -1.20 23.57 6.31
C THR A 8 0.12 22.92 5.92
N GLY A 9 0.08 21.73 5.32
CA GLY A 9 1.27 20.93 5.02
C GLY A 9 1.96 20.32 6.25
N LYS A 10 1.40 20.52 7.45
CA LYS A 10 1.96 19.95 8.68
C LYS A 10 1.99 18.42 8.60
N VAL A 11 3.13 17.82 8.92
CA VAL A 11 3.26 16.36 9.02
C VAL A 11 2.42 15.86 10.18
N LEU A 12 1.55 14.91 9.91
CA LEU A 12 0.67 14.28 10.89
C LEU A 12 1.21 12.92 11.34
N TRP A 13 1.78 12.15 10.41
CA TRP A 13 2.36 10.84 10.68
C TRP A 13 3.39 10.46 9.61
N THR A 14 4.25 9.53 9.95
CA THR A 14 5.19 8.90 9.02
C THR A 14 5.18 7.39 9.23
N HIS A 15 5.43 6.62 8.17
CA HIS A 15 5.59 5.17 8.25
C HIS A 15 6.66 4.71 7.26
N PRO A 16 7.70 3.97 7.69
CA PRO A 16 8.76 3.51 6.82
C PRO A 16 8.24 2.44 5.86
N HIS A 17 8.43 2.64 4.56
CA HIS A 17 8.24 1.64 3.50
C HIS A 17 8.84 2.16 2.20
N GLY A 18 9.32 1.25 1.35
CA GLY A 18 9.94 1.61 0.07
C GLY A 18 11.32 2.26 0.18
N GLU A 19 11.96 2.18 1.35
CA GLU A 19 13.30 2.71 1.55
C GLU A 19 14.31 2.03 0.62
N GLY A 20 15.19 2.83 0.01
CA GLY A 20 16.16 2.33 -0.95
C GLY A 20 15.54 1.85 -2.27
N SER A 21 14.28 2.15 -2.54
CA SER A 21 13.68 1.96 -3.86
C SER A 21 14.16 3.05 -4.82
N GLN A 22 14.40 2.65 -6.07
CA GLN A 22 14.78 3.58 -7.13
C GLN A 22 13.60 4.42 -7.62
N ALA A 23 12.37 3.93 -7.43
CA ALA A 23 11.16 4.60 -7.85
C ALA A 23 9.98 4.28 -6.92
N ASN A 24 9.44 5.31 -6.31
CA ASN A 24 8.24 5.27 -5.46
C ASN A 24 7.08 5.96 -6.21
N VAL A 25 6.74 5.43 -7.39
CA VAL A 25 5.84 6.08 -8.35
C VAL A 25 4.36 5.95 -7.96
N PRO A 26 3.84 4.79 -7.54
CA PRO A 26 2.41 4.64 -7.27
C PRO A 26 1.93 5.51 -6.12
N THR A 27 0.74 6.10 -6.29
CA THR A 27 0.08 6.88 -5.24
C THR A 27 -0.56 5.93 -4.22
N PRO A 28 -0.39 6.15 -2.92
CA PRO A 28 -1.12 5.40 -1.89
C PRO A 28 -2.63 5.54 -2.05
N VAL A 29 -3.38 4.50 -1.75
CA VAL A 29 -4.85 4.55 -1.66
C VAL A 29 -5.29 4.47 -0.20
N PHE A 30 -6.38 5.17 0.10
CA PHE A 30 -6.95 5.27 1.45
C PHE A 30 -8.40 4.81 1.42
N ASP A 31 -8.80 4.02 2.41
CA ASP A 31 -10.17 3.63 2.65
C ASP A 31 -10.39 3.38 4.15
N ASP A 32 -11.39 4.05 4.72
CA ASP A 32 -11.88 3.82 6.09
C ASP A 32 -10.79 3.70 7.17
N GLY A 33 -9.83 4.63 7.16
CA GLY A 33 -8.73 4.65 8.12
C GLY A 33 -7.54 3.74 7.77
N TYR A 34 -7.57 3.07 6.63
CA TYR A 34 -6.48 2.21 6.16
C TYR A 34 -5.78 2.83 4.96
N VAL A 35 -4.47 2.68 4.90
CA VAL A 35 -3.64 3.14 3.78
C VAL A 35 -2.92 1.94 3.19
N PHE A 36 -3.08 1.74 1.90
CA PHE A 36 -2.34 0.75 1.14
C PHE A 36 -1.36 1.44 0.20
N TRP A 37 -0.16 0.90 0.09
CA TRP A 37 0.85 1.37 -0.85
C TRP A 37 1.71 0.21 -1.35
N ALA A 38 1.89 0.12 -2.65
CA ALA A 38 2.77 -0.84 -3.29
C ALA A 38 3.87 -0.13 -4.06
N VAL A 39 5.07 -0.67 -4.00
CA VAL A 39 6.27 -0.10 -4.61
C VAL A 39 6.94 -1.14 -5.48
N GLY A 40 7.50 -0.71 -6.60
CA GLY A 40 8.18 -1.57 -7.53
C GLY A 40 9.57 -2.03 -7.08
N TYR A 41 10.26 -2.68 -7.98
CA TYR A 41 11.61 -3.23 -7.78
C TYR A 41 11.71 -4.25 -6.63
N GLY A 42 10.66 -5.06 -6.49
CA GLY A 42 10.60 -6.12 -5.48
C GLY A 42 10.43 -5.61 -4.05
N ARG A 43 9.99 -4.37 -3.85
CA ARG A 43 9.71 -3.84 -2.51
C ARG A 43 8.36 -4.28 -1.97
N GLY A 44 7.41 -4.54 -2.88
CA GLY A 44 6.11 -5.08 -2.54
C GLY A 44 5.14 -4.06 -1.93
N ALA A 45 4.08 -4.60 -1.36
CA ALA A 45 2.98 -3.83 -0.79
C ALA A 45 2.97 -3.84 0.73
N ILE A 46 2.29 -2.86 1.29
CA ILE A 46 2.02 -2.71 2.72
C ILE A 46 0.60 -2.17 2.92
N CYS A 47 -0.04 -2.59 3.99
CA CYS A 47 -1.24 -1.94 4.51
C CYS A 47 -1.03 -1.53 5.96
N ILE A 48 -1.32 -0.28 6.25
CA ILE A 48 -1.30 0.28 7.60
C ILE A 48 -2.69 0.77 8.00
N GLN A 49 -2.96 0.74 9.29
CA GLN A 49 -4.12 1.39 9.91
C GLN A 49 -3.67 2.71 10.53
N LEU A 50 -4.45 3.76 10.33
CA LEU A 50 -4.29 5.03 11.03
C LEU A 50 -5.14 5.01 12.31
N GLU A 51 -4.52 5.27 13.44
CA GLU A 51 -5.18 5.34 14.75
C GLU A 51 -5.13 6.78 15.25
N VAL A 52 -6.28 7.33 15.60
CA VAL A 52 -6.38 8.70 16.12
C VAL A 52 -6.62 8.65 17.61
N ASP A 53 -5.74 9.29 18.37
CA ASP A 53 -5.97 9.50 19.80
C ASP A 53 -7.13 10.50 19.98
N PRO A 54 -8.23 10.09 20.59
CA PRO A 54 -9.42 10.96 20.75
C PRO A 54 -9.19 12.15 21.68
N GLN A 55 -8.18 12.09 22.56
CA GLN A 55 -7.88 13.17 23.50
C GLN A 55 -6.95 14.22 22.91
N THR A 56 -5.93 13.80 22.16
CA THR A 56 -4.89 14.69 21.62
C THR A 56 -5.02 14.96 20.13
N GLY A 57 -5.79 14.16 19.39
CA GLY A 57 -5.88 14.20 17.94
C GLY A 57 -4.60 13.71 17.24
N LYS A 58 -3.64 13.16 17.98
CA LYS A 58 -2.41 12.61 17.41
C LYS A 58 -2.73 11.36 16.60
N ILE A 59 -2.15 11.28 15.40
CA ILE A 59 -2.29 10.13 14.52
C ILE A 59 -1.06 9.25 14.65
N SER A 60 -1.27 7.97 14.89
CA SER A 60 -0.26 6.92 14.86
C SER A 60 -0.57 5.92 13.75
N THR A 61 0.43 5.12 13.38
CA THR A 61 0.31 4.11 12.33
C THR A 61 0.55 2.72 12.91
N LYS A 62 -0.29 1.77 12.51
CA LYS A 62 -0.15 0.36 12.84
C LYS A 62 -0.02 -0.46 11.56
N GLU A 63 1.09 -1.17 11.40
CA GLU A 63 1.26 -2.11 10.30
C GLU A 63 0.32 -3.30 10.48
N LEU A 64 -0.53 -3.57 9.48
CA LEU A 64 -1.38 -4.76 9.45
C LEU A 64 -0.64 -5.93 8.81
N TRP A 65 -0.03 -5.68 7.68
CA TRP A 65 0.79 -6.62 6.93
C TRP A 65 1.69 -5.88 5.95
N LYS A 66 2.76 -6.54 5.55
CA LYS A 66 3.60 -6.14 4.41
C LYS A 66 4.19 -7.35 3.72
N GLU A 67 4.49 -7.19 2.45
CA GLU A 67 5.27 -8.17 1.69
C GLU A 67 6.75 -8.03 2.03
N GLU A 68 7.46 -9.15 2.16
CA GLU A 68 8.91 -9.13 2.37
C GLU A 68 9.63 -8.62 1.12
N PRO A 69 10.43 -7.55 1.24
CA PRO A 69 11.16 -6.99 0.12
C PRO A 69 12.05 -8.05 -0.55
N ARG A 70 11.94 -8.15 -1.88
CA ARG A 70 12.65 -9.15 -2.70
C ARG A 70 12.32 -10.61 -2.34
N GLY A 71 11.22 -10.83 -1.62
CA GLY A 71 10.70 -12.15 -1.35
C GLY A 71 10.21 -12.83 -2.62
N LYS A 72 10.17 -14.17 -2.61
CA LYS A 72 9.68 -14.96 -3.74
C LYS A 72 8.18 -14.78 -4.01
N ASN A 73 7.46 -14.20 -3.06
CA ASN A 73 6.00 -14.08 -3.08
C ASN A 73 5.53 -12.62 -3.09
N VAL A 74 6.31 -11.71 -3.65
CA VAL A 74 5.83 -10.34 -3.88
C VAL A 74 4.76 -10.38 -4.95
N LEU A 75 3.52 -10.09 -4.58
CA LEU A 75 2.35 -10.18 -5.44
C LEU A 75 1.95 -8.84 -6.07
N MET A 76 2.41 -7.72 -5.51
CA MET A 76 2.12 -6.41 -6.06
C MET A 76 3.39 -5.59 -6.24
N ASN A 77 4.00 -5.73 -7.42
CA ASN A 77 5.25 -5.09 -7.79
C ASN A 77 4.99 -3.97 -8.82
N CYS A 78 4.39 -2.88 -8.36
CA CYS A 78 4.00 -1.75 -9.21
C CYS A 78 5.18 -0.82 -9.47
N GLN A 79 5.82 -0.91 -10.63
CA GLN A 79 6.99 -0.10 -10.97
C GLN A 79 6.63 1.29 -11.50
N THR A 80 5.75 1.36 -12.49
CA THR A 80 5.43 2.60 -13.21
C THR A 80 3.93 2.88 -13.24
N GLY A 81 3.12 1.85 -13.09
CA GLY A 81 1.67 1.94 -13.02
C GLY A 81 1.18 2.13 -11.60
N GLY A 82 -0.06 2.52 -11.47
CA GLY A 82 -0.78 2.52 -10.21
C GLY A 82 -1.54 1.21 -10.00
N TYR A 83 -2.39 1.28 -9.02
CA TYR A 83 -3.38 0.26 -8.69
C TYR A 83 -4.69 0.97 -8.35
N VAL A 84 -5.77 0.21 -8.37
CA VAL A 84 -7.12 0.71 -8.10
C VAL A 84 -7.69 -0.03 -6.90
N LEU A 85 -8.24 0.72 -5.96
CA LEU A 85 -9.03 0.16 -4.87
C LEU A 85 -10.50 0.15 -5.27
N HIS A 86 -11.13 -1.01 -5.22
CA HIS A 86 -12.55 -1.18 -5.45
C HIS A 86 -13.10 -2.29 -4.54
N ASP A 87 -14.15 -1.99 -3.81
CA ASP A 87 -14.86 -2.92 -2.94
C ASP A 87 -13.90 -3.76 -2.06
N ARG A 88 -13.03 -3.08 -1.28
CA ARG A 88 -12.02 -3.67 -0.39
C ARG A 88 -10.85 -4.40 -1.07
N PHE A 89 -10.85 -4.55 -2.39
CA PHE A 89 -9.77 -5.19 -3.14
C PHE A 89 -8.92 -4.19 -3.89
N VAL A 90 -7.61 -4.41 -3.89
CA VAL A 90 -6.65 -3.63 -4.66
C VAL A 90 -6.26 -4.42 -5.90
N TYR A 91 -6.44 -3.82 -7.05
CA TYR A 91 -6.14 -4.37 -8.37
C TYR A 91 -4.92 -3.64 -8.94
N GLY A 92 -3.88 -4.35 -9.26
CA GLY A 92 -2.65 -3.78 -9.81
C GLY A 92 -1.85 -4.79 -10.60
N THR A 93 -0.62 -4.42 -10.95
CA THR A 93 0.27 -5.29 -11.70
C THR A 93 1.36 -5.86 -10.82
N ASN A 94 1.77 -7.09 -11.11
CA ASN A 94 2.95 -7.71 -10.53
C ASN A 94 4.12 -7.65 -11.54
N GLY A 95 4.58 -6.44 -11.82
CA GLY A 95 5.63 -6.23 -12.82
C GLY A 95 5.22 -6.75 -14.18
N TYR A 96 5.97 -7.71 -14.72
CA TYR A 96 5.69 -8.35 -16.01
C TYR A 96 4.84 -9.62 -15.92
N GLU A 97 4.50 -10.06 -14.72
CA GLU A 97 3.78 -11.32 -14.49
C GLU A 97 2.26 -11.20 -14.68
N GLY A 98 1.77 -9.98 -14.87
CA GLY A 98 0.35 -9.72 -15.16
C GLY A 98 -0.39 -8.99 -14.03
N TRP A 99 -1.70 -9.12 -14.03
CA TRP A 99 -2.58 -8.49 -13.05
C TRP A 99 -2.71 -9.32 -11.79
N THR A 100 -2.76 -8.65 -10.66
CA THR A 100 -3.03 -9.25 -9.37
C THR A 100 -4.13 -8.49 -8.64
N CYS A 101 -4.77 -9.19 -7.72
CA CYS A 101 -5.83 -8.65 -6.86
C CYS A 101 -5.57 -9.11 -5.44
N LEU A 102 -5.48 -8.16 -4.52
CA LEU A 102 -5.28 -8.43 -3.10
C LEU A 102 -6.42 -7.84 -2.27
N GLU A 103 -6.87 -8.56 -1.26
CA GLU A 103 -7.71 -7.95 -0.24
C GLU A 103 -6.88 -6.94 0.57
N MET A 104 -7.30 -5.68 0.60
CA MET A 104 -6.50 -4.59 1.13
C MET A 104 -6.06 -4.80 2.59
N LYS A 105 -6.97 -5.22 3.46
CA LYS A 105 -6.70 -5.32 4.90
C LYS A 105 -5.92 -6.58 5.31
N THR A 106 -5.88 -7.59 4.47
CA THR A 106 -5.24 -8.88 4.80
C THR A 106 -4.05 -9.24 3.91
N GLY A 107 -3.93 -8.57 2.75
CA GLY A 107 -2.92 -8.90 1.74
C GLY A 107 -3.15 -10.25 1.04
N LYS A 108 -4.26 -10.91 1.29
CA LYS A 108 -4.56 -12.20 0.69
C LYS A 108 -4.88 -12.04 -0.79
N PRO A 109 -4.26 -12.84 -1.67
CA PRO A 109 -4.60 -12.82 -3.08
C PRO A 109 -6.01 -13.35 -3.30
N ASN A 110 -6.72 -12.72 -4.23
CA ASN A 110 -8.01 -13.18 -4.71
C ASN A 110 -7.89 -13.59 -6.18
N GLN A 111 -8.55 -14.67 -6.56
CA GLN A 111 -8.57 -15.14 -7.96
C GLN A 111 -9.48 -14.25 -8.83
N CYS A 112 -9.15 -12.97 -8.92
CA CYS A 112 -9.96 -12.04 -9.72
C CYS A 112 -9.72 -12.20 -11.22
N PHE A 113 -8.59 -12.78 -11.62
CA PHE A 113 -8.22 -13.04 -13.02
C PHE A 113 -7.41 -14.34 -13.10
N SER A 114 -8.05 -15.43 -13.47
CA SER A 114 -7.31 -16.56 -14.05
C SER A 114 -7.04 -16.21 -15.50
N PRO A 115 -5.80 -16.11 -15.98
CA PRO A 115 -5.57 -16.11 -17.42
C PRO A 115 -6.09 -17.44 -17.96
N GLN A 116 -7.01 -17.38 -18.91
CA GLN A 116 -7.40 -18.55 -19.71
C GLN A 116 -6.26 -18.91 -20.65
#